data_897371717381e4a796a4ce22ce90d2b2
#
_entry.id   897371717381e4a796a4ce22ce90d2b2
#
_cell.length_a   1.000
_cell.length_b   1.000
_cell.length_c   1.000
_cell.angle_alpha   90.00
_cell.angle_beta   90.00
_cell.angle_gamma   90.00
#
_symmetry.space_group_name_H-M   'P 1'
#
loop_
_entity.id
_entity.type
_entity.pdbx_description
1 polymer ?
#
loop_
_entity_poly.entity_id
_entity_poly.type
_entity_poly.pdbx_seq_one_letter_code
_entity_poly.pdbx_strand_id
1 'polypeptide(L)'
;MSVERQQQFPVSVIGAGCAGLSLAARAADLPGHKLSLIVPKRDDADDHIWGFWAMEWLQPATLAARKQWNNWKIISNDQHVVHHSVRHPYCAIHRHRWLQDCQDKAEASGVEFCHARFPQAAAEKTIAGQVLDSRPPPVPKGVMLQHFVGWEVRVAAGAFDPKTAILMDFRCDQTRGMHFIYFLPFSDQEALIESTLFSP
;
A
#
# COMPACT_ATOMS: atom_id res chain seq x y z
N MET A 1 -5.85 -36.90 -29.71
CA MET A 1 -6.15 -35.48 -29.54
C MET A 1 -4.91 -34.85 -28.95
N SER A 2 -4.13 -34.14 -29.76
CA SER A 2 -2.92 -33.42 -29.31
C SER A 2 -3.38 -32.17 -28.58
N VAL A 3 -3.13 -32.12 -27.29
CA VAL A 3 -3.30 -30.87 -26.52
C VAL A 3 -2.21 -29.93 -27.04
N GLU A 4 -2.56 -28.95 -27.85
CA GLU A 4 -1.69 -27.85 -28.21
C GLU A 4 -1.25 -27.18 -26.89
N ARG A 5 0.03 -27.28 -26.55
CA ARG A 5 0.62 -26.50 -25.50
C ARG A 5 0.55 -25.03 -25.93
N GLN A 6 -0.40 -24.28 -25.40
CA GLN A 6 -0.43 -22.85 -25.59
C GLN A 6 0.93 -22.30 -25.17
N GLN A 7 1.60 -21.63 -26.09
CA GLN A 7 2.88 -20.99 -25.85
C GLN A 7 2.67 -19.89 -24.80
N GLN A 8 3.21 -20.09 -23.59
CA GLN A 8 3.11 -19.12 -22.53
C GLN A 8 4.23 -18.07 -22.68
N PHE A 9 3.87 -16.80 -22.60
CA PHE A 9 4.83 -15.70 -22.64
C PHE A 9 5.33 -15.40 -21.23
N PRO A 10 6.67 -15.46 -20.99
CA PRO A 10 7.21 -15.19 -19.67
C PRO A 10 7.11 -13.71 -19.31
N VAL A 11 6.61 -13.43 -18.12
CA VAL A 11 6.57 -12.09 -17.50
C VAL A 11 7.23 -12.16 -16.15
N SER A 12 8.28 -11.40 -15.96
CA SER A 12 9.02 -11.31 -14.70
C SER A 12 8.73 -10.00 -13.99
N VAL A 13 8.27 -10.07 -12.76
CA VAL A 13 8.03 -8.91 -11.91
C VAL A 13 9.14 -8.83 -10.86
N ILE A 14 9.82 -7.69 -10.77
CA ILE A 14 10.89 -7.47 -9.78
C ILE A 14 10.34 -6.64 -8.63
N GLY A 15 10.43 -7.18 -7.42
CA GLY A 15 9.95 -6.54 -6.19
C GLY A 15 8.64 -7.11 -5.68
N ALA A 16 8.58 -7.41 -4.37
CA ALA A 16 7.41 -7.93 -3.66
C ALA A 16 6.76 -6.85 -2.76
N GLY A 17 6.76 -5.61 -3.22
CA GLY A 17 6.01 -4.52 -2.61
C GLY A 17 4.54 -4.53 -3.02
N CYS A 18 3.83 -3.45 -2.69
CA CYS A 18 2.40 -3.29 -3.02
C CYS A 18 2.12 -3.55 -4.50
N ALA A 19 2.85 -2.90 -5.41
CA ALA A 19 2.61 -3.02 -6.85
C ALA A 19 2.90 -4.43 -7.37
N GLY A 20 4.09 -4.99 -7.05
CA GLY A 20 4.51 -6.30 -7.56
C GLY A 20 3.63 -7.44 -7.09
N LEU A 21 3.32 -7.51 -5.80
CA LEU A 21 2.43 -8.54 -5.25
C LEU A 21 0.98 -8.37 -5.69
N SER A 22 0.46 -7.14 -5.77
CA SER A 22 -0.90 -6.90 -6.26
C SER A 22 -1.08 -7.32 -7.73
N LEU A 23 -0.04 -7.15 -8.56
CA LEU A 23 -0.03 -7.67 -9.92
C LEU A 23 0.04 -9.20 -9.93
N ALA A 24 0.96 -9.78 -9.16
CA ALA A 24 1.11 -11.23 -9.07
C ALA A 24 -0.17 -11.93 -8.59
N ALA A 25 -0.90 -11.32 -7.65
CA ALA A 25 -2.18 -11.81 -7.17
C ALA A 25 -3.28 -11.88 -8.26
N ARG A 26 -3.06 -11.22 -9.39
CA ARG A 26 -3.97 -11.22 -10.55
C ARG A 26 -3.45 -12.07 -11.72
N ALA A 27 -2.51 -12.95 -11.46
CA ALA A 27 -1.93 -13.80 -12.52
C ALA A 27 -2.99 -14.64 -13.26
N ALA A 28 -4.04 -15.07 -12.57
CA ALA A 28 -5.17 -15.78 -13.17
C ALA A 28 -5.94 -14.95 -14.21
N ASP A 29 -5.89 -13.62 -14.12
CA ASP A 29 -6.52 -12.69 -15.07
C ASP A 29 -5.67 -12.48 -16.34
N LEU A 30 -4.47 -13.08 -16.42
CA LEU A 30 -3.52 -12.94 -17.51
C LEU A 30 -3.33 -14.27 -18.28
N PRO A 31 -4.35 -14.75 -19.00
CA PRO A 31 -4.26 -16.01 -19.71
C PRO A 31 -3.14 -15.97 -20.77
N GLY A 32 -2.43 -17.09 -20.92
CA GLY A 32 -1.30 -17.19 -21.86
C GLY A 32 0.02 -16.59 -21.35
N HIS A 33 0.08 -16.09 -20.12
CA HIS A 33 1.31 -15.57 -19.50
C HIS A 33 1.74 -16.46 -18.34
N LYS A 34 3.05 -16.66 -18.21
CA LYS A 34 3.66 -17.31 -17.05
C LYS A 34 4.35 -16.22 -16.21
N LEU A 35 3.79 -15.93 -15.04
CA LEU A 35 4.35 -14.94 -14.13
C LEU A 35 5.41 -15.56 -13.22
N SER A 36 6.51 -14.83 -13.04
CA SER A 36 7.47 -15.05 -11.97
C SER A 36 7.70 -13.76 -11.17
N LEU A 37 7.79 -13.86 -9.86
CA LEU A 37 8.06 -12.76 -8.96
C LEU A 37 9.49 -12.90 -8.40
N ILE A 38 10.34 -11.94 -8.74
CA ILE A 38 11.74 -11.93 -8.31
C ILE A 38 11.87 -11.04 -7.08
N VAL A 39 12.21 -11.65 -5.96
CA VAL A 39 12.25 -10.99 -4.67
C VAL A 39 13.57 -11.25 -3.95
N PRO A 40 14.17 -10.29 -3.24
CA PRO A 40 15.23 -10.59 -2.30
C PRO A 40 14.65 -11.45 -1.17
N LYS A 41 15.50 -12.19 -0.46
CA LYS A 41 15.08 -12.85 0.77
C LYS A 41 14.52 -11.77 1.71
N ARG A 42 13.30 -11.94 2.17
CA ARG A 42 12.56 -10.92 2.92
C ARG A 42 13.21 -10.73 4.29
N ASP A 43 13.55 -9.50 4.63
CA ASP A 43 13.71 -9.10 6.01
C ASP A 43 12.31 -8.71 6.52
N ASP A 44 11.96 -9.08 7.75
CA ASP A 44 10.71 -8.70 8.39
C ASP A 44 10.74 -7.19 8.68
N ALA A 45 10.37 -6.42 7.66
CA ALA A 45 10.24 -4.98 7.80
C ALA A 45 9.04 -4.66 8.70
N ASP A 46 9.16 -3.57 9.46
CA ASP A 46 8.08 -3.06 10.30
C ASP A 46 6.76 -2.97 9.52
N ASP A 47 5.68 -3.42 10.15
CA ASP A 47 4.34 -3.27 9.61
C ASP A 47 3.90 -1.81 9.75
N HIS A 48 3.11 -1.35 8.80
CA HIS A 48 2.52 -0.02 8.84
C HIS A 48 1.15 -0.03 8.17
N ILE A 49 0.39 1.03 8.41
CA ILE A 49 -0.95 1.19 7.88
C ILE A 49 -0.87 1.91 6.54
N TRP A 50 -1.57 1.38 5.55
CA TRP A 50 -1.88 2.07 4.30
C TRP A 50 -3.29 2.59 4.30
N GLY A 51 -3.44 3.86 3.87
CA GLY A 51 -4.73 4.50 3.69
C GLY A 51 -5.09 4.64 2.21
N PHE A 52 -6.36 4.42 1.87
CA PHE A 52 -6.87 4.55 0.50
C PHE A 52 -8.37 4.82 0.49
N TRP A 53 -8.87 5.37 -0.61
CA TRP A 53 -10.32 5.44 -0.84
C TRP A 53 -10.81 4.18 -1.53
N ALA A 54 -11.91 3.62 -1.02
CA ALA A 54 -12.56 2.47 -1.63
C ALA A 54 -13.01 2.81 -3.05
N MET A 55 -12.57 1.99 -3.99
CA MET A 55 -12.96 2.03 -5.39
C MET A 55 -13.40 0.64 -5.81
N GLU A 56 -14.20 0.54 -6.86
CA GLU A 56 -14.74 -0.74 -7.33
C GLU A 56 -13.63 -1.77 -7.61
N TRP A 57 -12.56 -1.34 -8.28
CA TRP A 57 -11.41 -2.22 -8.60
C TRP A 57 -10.51 -2.53 -7.39
N LEU A 58 -10.71 -1.84 -6.24
CA LEU A 58 -10.02 -2.09 -4.97
C LEU A 58 -10.86 -2.91 -4.00
N GLN A 59 -11.96 -3.53 -4.46
CA GLN A 59 -12.86 -4.32 -3.61
C GLN A 59 -12.10 -5.35 -2.74
N PRO A 60 -11.12 -6.11 -3.22
CA PRO A 60 -10.37 -7.06 -2.37
C PRO A 60 -9.64 -6.36 -1.21
N ALA A 61 -9.01 -5.21 -1.45
CA ALA A 61 -8.34 -4.43 -0.41
C ALA A 61 -9.37 -3.80 0.55
N THR A 62 -10.50 -3.35 0.04
CA THR A 62 -11.60 -2.79 0.84
C THR A 62 -12.19 -3.82 1.80
N LEU A 63 -12.34 -5.08 1.37
CA LEU A 63 -12.81 -6.19 2.21
C LEU A 63 -11.79 -6.59 3.28
N ALA A 64 -10.50 -6.47 2.98
CA ALA A 64 -9.40 -6.75 3.91
C ALA A 64 -9.06 -5.57 4.83
N ALA A 65 -9.70 -4.40 4.63
CA ALA A 65 -9.43 -3.21 5.43
C ALA A 65 -9.78 -3.43 6.91
N ARG A 66 -8.89 -2.96 7.80
CA ARG A 66 -9.10 -2.96 9.25
C ARG A 66 -10.25 -2.07 9.65
N LYS A 67 -10.39 -0.92 8.97
CA LYS A 67 -11.41 0.09 9.23
C LYS A 67 -11.78 0.84 7.96
N GLN A 68 -13.03 1.28 7.90
CA GLN A 68 -13.57 2.15 6.87
C GLN A 68 -14.30 3.32 7.53
N TRP A 69 -14.09 4.52 7.01
CA TRP A 69 -14.79 5.74 7.48
C TRP A 69 -15.53 6.39 6.31
N ASN A 70 -16.83 6.57 6.49
CA ASN A 70 -17.63 7.36 5.56
C ASN A 70 -17.41 8.86 5.73
N ASN A 71 -16.90 9.27 6.88
CA ASN A 71 -16.57 10.67 7.16
C ASN A 71 -15.06 10.84 7.33
N TRP A 72 -14.52 11.89 6.73
CA TRP A 72 -13.15 12.32 6.98
C TRP A 72 -13.05 13.83 7.11
N LYS A 73 -12.05 14.28 7.85
CA LYS A 73 -11.92 15.67 8.27
C LYS A 73 -10.54 16.22 7.91
N ILE A 74 -10.52 17.47 7.48
CA ILE A 74 -9.32 18.29 7.34
C ILE A 74 -9.47 19.50 8.26
N ILE A 75 -8.43 19.84 9.01
CA ILE A 75 -8.44 20.88 10.04
C ILE A 75 -7.30 21.85 9.78
N SER A 76 -7.60 23.13 9.73
CA SER A 76 -6.64 24.24 9.79
C SER A 76 -6.76 24.96 11.15
N ASN A 77 -5.97 26.02 11.36
CA ASN A 77 -6.02 26.77 12.62
C ASN A 77 -7.41 27.32 12.94
N ASP A 78 -8.12 27.84 11.94
CA ASP A 78 -9.37 28.58 12.12
C ASP A 78 -10.60 27.86 11.59
N GLN A 79 -10.40 26.80 10.81
CA GLN A 79 -11.49 26.15 10.09
C GLN A 79 -11.31 24.62 10.04
N HIS A 80 -12.41 23.94 9.84
CA HIS A 80 -12.37 22.53 9.46
C HIS A 80 -13.46 22.24 8.45
N VAL A 81 -13.22 21.23 7.65
CA VAL A 81 -14.19 20.66 6.71
C VAL A 81 -14.35 19.17 6.97
N VAL A 82 -15.59 18.71 6.92
CA VAL A 82 -15.92 17.28 6.99
C VAL A 82 -16.50 16.88 5.65
N HIS A 83 -15.91 15.87 5.05
CA HIS A 83 -16.43 15.22 3.86
C HIS A 83 -17.15 13.93 4.22
N HIS A 84 -18.15 13.58 3.42
CA HIS A 84 -18.91 12.35 3.56
C HIS A 84 -19.02 11.61 2.23
N SER A 85 -18.74 10.31 2.23
CA SER A 85 -19.02 9.43 1.09
C SER A 85 -19.28 8.00 1.56
N VAL A 86 -20.44 7.49 1.21
CA VAL A 86 -20.75 6.05 1.36
C VAL A 86 -20.16 5.25 0.20
N ARG A 87 -20.11 5.86 -0.99
CA ARG A 87 -19.60 5.18 -2.20
C ARG A 87 -18.08 4.99 -2.18
N HIS A 88 -17.36 5.97 -1.62
CA HIS A 88 -15.90 5.99 -1.56
C HIS A 88 -15.44 6.28 -0.13
N PRO A 89 -15.68 5.38 0.83
CA PRO A 89 -15.15 5.55 2.19
C PRO A 89 -13.63 5.56 2.18
N TYR A 90 -13.03 6.26 3.14
CA TYR A 90 -11.60 6.13 3.40
C TYR A 90 -11.35 4.85 4.17
N CYS A 91 -10.36 4.07 3.76
CA CYS A 91 -10.04 2.77 4.30
C CYS A 91 -8.61 2.74 4.84
N ALA A 92 -8.39 1.96 5.88
CA ALA A 92 -7.06 1.66 6.39
C ALA A 92 -6.84 0.15 6.42
N ILE A 93 -5.68 -0.29 5.95
CA ILE A 93 -5.28 -1.69 5.90
C ILE A 93 -3.86 -1.85 6.43
N HIS A 94 -3.59 -2.92 7.17
CA HIS A 94 -2.23 -3.33 7.50
C HIS A 94 -1.50 -3.77 6.23
N ARG A 95 -0.32 -3.19 5.99
CA ARG A 95 0.55 -3.56 4.87
C ARG A 95 0.80 -5.07 4.83
N HIS A 96 1.14 -5.66 5.96
CA HIS A 96 1.43 -7.08 6.09
C HIS A 96 0.24 -7.95 5.67
N ARG A 97 -0.96 -7.59 6.12
CA ARG A 97 -2.21 -8.27 5.76
C ARG A 97 -2.44 -8.28 4.26
N TRP A 98 -2.33 -7.11 3.61
CA TRP A 98 -2.52 -7.01 2.17
C TRP A 98 -1.49 -7.81 1.39
N LEU A 99 -0.20 -7.69 1.78
CA LEU A 99 0.87 -8.41 1.10
C LEU A 99 0.73 -9.93 1.25
N GLN A 100 0.28 -10.42 2.42
CA GLN A 100 0.01 -11.84 2.62
C GLN A 100 -1.16 -12.32 1.75
N ASP A 101 -2.29 -11.60 1.76
CA ASP A 101 -3.45 -11.94 0.92
C ASP A 101 -3.08 -11.96 -0.58
N CYS A 102 -2.21 -11.07 -1.03
CA CYS A 102 -1.71 -11.06 -2.41
C CYS A 102 -0.77 -12.23 -2.69
N GLN A 103 0.12 -12.56 -1.76
CA GLN A 103 1.04 -13.67 -1.90
C GLN A 103 0.29 -15.00 -2.00
N ASP A 104 -0.66 -15.25 -1.10
CA ASP A 104 -1.48 -16.46 -1.09
C ASP A 104 -2.22 -16.66 -2.43
N LYS A 105 -2.77 -15.59 -2.99
CA LYS A 105 -3.43 -15.62 -4.29
C LYS A 105 -2.47 -15.88 -5.45
N ALA A 106 -1.28 -15.27 -5.41
CA ALA A 106 -0.25 -15.47 -6.42
C ALA A 106 0.24 -16.93 -6.42
N GLU A 107 0.51 -17.50 -5.25
CA GLU A 107 0.90 -18.90 -5.07
C GLU A 107 -0.19 -19.85 -5.57
N ALA A 108 -1.45 -19.61 -5.22
CA ALA A 108 -2.60 -20.38 -5.69
C ALA A 108 -2.78 -20.30 -7.22
N SER A 109 -2.34 -19.23 -7.86
CA SER A 109 -2.36 -19.04 -9.31
C SER A 109 -1.12 -19.57 -10.02
N GLY A 110 -0.19 -20.21 -9.30
CA GLY A 110 1.02 -20.83 -9.88
C GLY A 110 2.12 -19.83 -10.23
N VAL A 111 2.15 -18.64 -9.62
CA VAL A 111 3.27 -17.70 -9.77
C VAL A 111 4.53 -18.28 -9.13
N GLU A 112 5.63 -18.25 -9.87
CA GLU A 112 6.92 -18.71 -9.37
C GLU A 112 7.62 -17.61 -8.56
N PHE A 113 8.02 -17.89 -7.32
CA PHE A 113 8.77 -16.97 -6.47
C PHE A 113 10.26 -17.29 -6.56
N CYS A 114 11.03 -16.38 -7.15
CA CYS A 114 12.48 -16.51 -7.34
C CYS A 114 13.21 -15.63 -6.34
N HIS A 115 13.94 -16.24 -5.40
CA HIS A 115 14.73 -15.48 -4.43
C HIS A 115 16.07 -15.06 -5.05
N ALA A 116 16.13 -13.83 -5.57
CA ALA A 116 17.32 -13.26 -6.18
C ALA A 116 17.38 -11.74 -5.96
N ARG A 117 18.60 -11.20 -6.00
CA ARG A 117 18.84 -9.74 -6.05
C ARG A 117 19.37 -9.39 -7.43
N PHE A 118 18.70 -8.49 -8.10
CA PHE A 118 19.13 -7.94 -9.38
C PHE A 118 19.57 -6.49 -9.22
N PRO A 119 20.75 -6.09 -9.74
CA PRO A 119 21.11 -4.68 -9.88
C PRO A 119 20.07 -3.97 -10.75
N GLN A 120 19.71 -2.74 -10.40
CA GLN A 120 18.64 -2.00 -11.07
C GLN A 120 18.90 -1.81 -12.60
N ALA A 121 20.16 -1.66 -13.00
CA ALA A 121 20.55 -1.47 -14.39
C ALA A 121 20.70 -2.77 -15.21
N ALA A 122 20.62 -3.95 -14.60
CA ALA A 122 20.92 -5.22 -15.27
C ALA A 122 19.70 -6.07 -15.57
N ALA A 123 18.54 -5.75 -14.98
CA ALA A 123 17.36 -6.61 -15.00
C ALA A 123 16.84 -6.84 -16.43
N GLU A 124 16.68 -5.79 -17.22
CA GLU A 124 16.13 -5.88 -18.58
C GLU A 124 17.05 -6.64 -19.57
N LYS A 125 18.35 -6.70 -19.28
CA LYS A 125 19.34 -7.35 -20.17
C LYS A 125 19.54 -8.83 -19.86
N THR A 126 19.13 -9.29 -18.68
CA THR A 126 19.50 -10.63 -18.16
C THR A 126 18.29 -11.55 -18.08
N ILE A 127 17.09 -11.02 -18.02
CA ILE A 127 15.85 -11.77 -17.84
C ILE A 127 15.14 -11.91 -19.18
N ALA A 128 14.81 -13.13 -19.58
CA ALA A 128 14.08 -13.39 -20.80
C ALA A 128 12.60 -13.01 -20.65
N GLY A 129 12.01 -12.47 -21.72
CA GLY A 129 10.61 -12.07 -21.76
C GLY A 129 10.36 -10.63 -21.31
N GLN A 130 9.15 -10.34 -20.88
CA GLN A 130 8.78 -9.02 -20.39
C GLN A 130 9.19 -8.84 -18.93
N VAL A 131 9.82 -7.71 -18.62
CA VAL A 131 10.25 -7.37 -17.25
C VAL A 131 9.48 -6.15 -16.76
N LEU A 132 8.87 -6.27 -15.59
CA LEU A 132 8.18 -5.20 -14.87
C LEU A 132 8.91 -4.94 -13.57
N ASP A 133 9.65 -3.85 -13.48
CA ASP A 133 10.38 -3.48 -12.27
C ASP A 133 9.49 -2.60 -11.37
N SER A 134 9.02 -3.17 -10.26
CA SER A 134 8.17 -2.48 -9.30
C SER A 134 8.95 -1.82 -8.15
N ARG A 135 10.29 -1.85 -8.23
CA ARG A 135 11.13 -1.20 -7.23
C ARG A 135 11.11 0.32 -7.40
N PRO A 136 11.20 1.10 -6.31
CA PRO A 136 11.29 2.55 -6.44
C PRO A 136 12.58 2.94 -7.19
N PRO A 137 12.53 3.95 -8.08
CA PRO A 137 13.73 4.50 -8.70
C PRO A 137 14.62 5.18 -7.64
N PRO A 138 15.90 5.41 -7.94
CA PRO A 138 16.77 6.21 -7.08
C PRO A 138 16.16 7.59 -6.84
N VAL A 139 16.21 8.06 -5.59
CA VAL A 139 15.69 9.37 -5.21
C VAL A 139 16.61 10.45 -5.79
N PRO A 140 16.13 11.37 -6.66
CA PRO A 140 16.92 12.47 -7.16
C PRO A 140 17.34 13.44 -6.03
N LYS A 141 18.46 14.12 -6.20
CA LYS A 141 18.88 15.16 -5.24
C LYS A 141 17.95 16.38 -5.30
N GLY A 142 17.67 16.97 -4.14
CA GLY A 142 16.91 18.22 -4.04
C GLY A 142 15.42 18.09 -4.27
N VAL A 143 14.86 16.89 -4.22
CA VAL A 143 13.41 16.70 -4.22
C VAL A 143 12.84 16.82 -2.82
N MET A 144 11.58 17.23 -2.75
CA MET A 144 10.82 17.22 -1.51
C MET A 144 10.56 15.76 -1.10
N LEU A 145 10.82 15.44 0.15
CA LEU A 145 10.58 14.12 0.74
C LEU A 145 9.39 14.17 1.67
N GLN A 146 8.68 13.06 1.76
CA GLN A 146 7.68 12.84 2.79
C GLN A 146 8.33 12.08 3.95
N HIS A 147 8.39 12.70 5.10
CA HIS A 147 8.84 12.11 6.35
C HIS A 147 7.61 11.81 7.22
N PHE A 148 7.52 10.62 7.75
CA PHE A 148 6.40 10.30 8.64
C PHE A 148 6.84 9.35 9.75
N VAL A 149 6.17 9.48 10.90
CA VAL A 149 6.26 8.56 12.02
C VAL A 149 4.89 8.45 12.67
N GLY A 150 4.45 7.21 12.87
CA GLY A 150 3.14 6.91 13.43
C GLY A 150 3.22 5.95 14.61
N TRP A 151 2.26 6.08 15.52
CA TRP A 151 2.05 5.17 16.64
C TRP A 151 0.62 4.67 16.65
N GLU A 152 0.44 3.37 16.78
CA GLU A 152 -0.84 2.83 17.20
C GLU A 152 -0.93 2.98 18.73
N VAL A 153 -1.96 3.65 19.16
CA VAL A 153 -2.18 3.96 20.57
C VAL A 153 -3.45 3.28 21.08
N ARG A 154 -3.42 2.89 22.35
CA ARG A 154 -4.59 2.43 23.09
C ARG A 154 -4.79 3.28 24.33
N VAL A 155 -6.02 3.74 24.54
CA VAL A 155 -6.42 4.63 25.62
C VAL A 155 -7.66 4.10 26.34
N ALA A 156 -8.15 4.86 27.33
CA ALA A 156 -9.39 4.52 28.04
C ALA A 156 -10.60 4.50 27.08
N ALA A 157 -11.62 3.73 27.40
CA ALA A 157 -12.84 3.62 26.62
C ALA A 157 -13.55 4.98 26.48
N GLY A 158 -14.10 5.24 25.29
CA GLY A 158 -14.83 6.46 24.97
C GLY A 158 -13.95 7.69 24.71
N ALA A 159 -12.63 7.53 24.59
CA ALA A 159 -11.71 8.66 24.34
C ALA A 159 -11.74 9.15 22.89
N PHE A 160 -12.05 8.27 21.93
CA PHE A 160 -12.05 8.60 20.49
C PHE A 160 -13.43 8.49 19.86
N ASP A 161 -13.72 9.34 18.88
CA ASP A 161 -14.88 9.16 17.97
C ASP A 161 -14.45 8.27 16.80
N PRO A 162 -14.91 7.00 16.74
CA PRO A 162 -14.50 6.08 15.68
C PRO A 162 -15.23 6.29 14.34
N LYS A 163 -16.06 7.31 14.22
CA LYS A 163 -16.89 7.55 13.02
C LYS A 163 -16.23 8.44 11.98
N THR A 164 -15.20 9.21 12.39
CA THR A 164 -14.57 10.23 11.55
C THR A 164 -13.05 10.08 11.57
N ALA A 165 -12.43 9.84 10.40
CA ALA A 165 -10.98 9.92 10.25
C ALA A 165 -10.53 11.37 10.11
N ILE A 166 -9.44 11.78 10.76
CA ILE A 166 -8.78 13.06 10.48
C ILE A 166 -7.62 12.77 9.55
N LEU A 167 -7.71 13.24 8.31
CA LEU A 167 -6.69 12.99 7.29
C LEU A 167 -5.57 14.02 7.33
N MET A 168 -5.89 15.26 7.71
CA MET A 168 -4.89 16.32 7.83
C MET A 168 -5.30 17.28 8.94
N ASP A 169 -4.57 17.28 10.04
CA ASP A 169 -4.67 18.32 11.06
C ASP A 169 -3.42 19.20 10.99
N PHE A 170 -3.58 20.40 10.43
CA PHE A 170 -2.49 21.36 10.24
C PHE A 170 -2.19 22.21 11.48
N ARG A 171 -2.84 21.99 12.61
CA ARG A 171 -2.61 22.73 13.86
C ARG A 171 -1.35 22.28 14.57
N CYS A 172 -0.26 22.17 13.85
CA CYS A 172 1.07 21.82 14.31
C CYS A 172 2.11 22.76 13.68
N ASP A 173 3.37 22.67 14.12
CA ASP A 173 4.43 23.55 13.65
C ASP A 173 4.67 23.42 12.15
N GLN A 174 4.60 24.53 11.40
CA GLN A 174 4.77 24.61 9.95
C GLN A 174 6.13 25.20 9.54
N THR A 175 7.04 25.46 10.49
CA THR A 175 8.31 26.18 10.21
C THR A 175 9.29 25.39 9.35
N ARG A 176 9.15 24.06 9.29
CA ARG A 176 10.07 23.16 8.58
C ARG A 176 9.51 22.66 7.24
N GLY A 177 8.29 22.99 6.89
CA GLY A 177 7.61 22.53 5.68
C GLY A 177 6.12 22.29 5.92
N MET A 178 5.45 21.65 4.98
CA MET A 178 4.05 21.29 5.14
C MET A 178 3.93 20.12 6.10
N HIS A 179 3.41 20.38 7.30
CA HIS A 179 3.30 19.43 8.40
C HIS A 179 1.85 19.24 8.82
N PHE A 180 1.42 18.00 9.01
CA PHE A 180 0.08 17.66 9.50
C PHE A 180 0.09 16.33 10.24
N ILE A 181 -0.96 16.13 11.02
CA ILE A 181 -1.20 14.89 11.77
C ILE A 181 -2.35 14.13 11.15
N TYR A 182 -2.14 12.84 10.85
CA TYR A 182 -3.22 11.88 10.69
C TYR A 182 -3.70 11.42 12.05
N PHE A 183 -5.02 11.28 12.17
CA PHE A 183 -5.63 10.60 13.29
C PHE A 183 -6.71 9.65 12.76
N LEU A 184 -6.44 8.35 12.84
CA LEU A 184 -7.28 7.29 12.29
C LEU A 184 -7.82 6.43 13.44
N PRO A 185 -9.01 6.73 14.00
CA PRO A 185 -9.58 6.01 15.12
C PRO A 185 -10.18 4.68 14.66
N PHE A 186 -9.57 3.56 15.03
CA PHE A 186 -10.08 2.23 14.71
C PHE A 186 -11.27 1.85 15.59
N SER A 187 -11.24 2.30 16.85
CA SER A 187 -12.31 2.16 17.82
C SER A 187 -12.38 3.42 18.71
N ASP A 188 -13.21 3.37 19.74
CA ASP A 188 -13.25 4.41 20.78
C ASP A 188 -12.02 4.42 21.71
N GLN A 189 -11.12 3.43 21.57
CA GLN A 189 -9.92 3.25 22.38
C GLN A 189 -8.63 3.14 21.56
N GLU A 190 -8.71 2.79 20.29
CA GLU A 190 -7.54 2.52 19.45
C GLU A 190 -7.50 3.47 18.27
N ALA A 191 -6.32 4.03 18.01
CA ALA A 191 -6.09 4.89 16.85
C ALA A 191 -4.64 4.79 16.36
N LEU A 192 -4.45 5.07 15.06
CA LEU A 192 -3.15 5.49 14.54
C LEU A 192 -3.06 7.02 14.63
N ILE A 193 -1.97 7.51 15.21
CA ILE A 193 -1.59 8.93 15.20
C ILE A 193 -0.28 9.02 14.45
N GLU A 194 -0.27 9.72 13.32
CA GLU A 194 0.91 9.83 12.45
C GLU A 194 1.23 11.30 12.15
N SER A 195 2.47 11.67 12.43
CA SER A 195 3.04 12.96 12.05
C SER A 195 3.66 12.84 10.66
N THR A 196 3.22 13.66 9.72
CA THR A 196 3.69 13.69 8.34
C THR A 196 4.20 15.07 7.97
N LEU A 197 5.45 15.13 7.52
CA LEU A 197 6.14 16.37 7.13
C LEU A 197 6.66 16.23 5.68
N PHE A 198 6.33 17.19 4.84
CA PHE A 198 6.96 17.36 3.52
C PHE A 198 8.04 18.44 3.62
N SER A 199 9.29 18.04 3.43
CA SER A 199 10.45 18.94 3.45
C SER A 199 11.55 18.43 2.52
N PRO A 200 12.53 19.28 2.12
CA PRO A 200 13.72 18.87 1.41
C PRO A 200 14.55 17.83 2.18
#